data_a821253647d816da266cd5695c16e277
#
_entry.id   a821253647d816da266cd5695c16e277
#
_cell.length_a   1.000
_cell.length_b   1.000
_cell.length_c   1.000
_cell.angle_alpha   90.00
_cell.angle_beta   90.00
_cell.angle_gamma   90.00
#
_symmetry.space_group_name_H-M   'P 1'
#
loop_
_entity.id
_entity.type
_entity.pdbx_description
1 polymer ?
#
loop_
_entity_poly.entity_id
_entity_poly.type
_entity_poly.pdbx_seq_one_letter_code
_entity_poly.pdbx_strand_id
1 'polypeptide(L)'
;MRVAIAYPPLKSEKGVALLTQNRQFQWFSRPTYIFPVVPATAATMLKEAGHEVLFLDGIAAGLSEAAFESRLAAFRPDWVVLETKTPVVKRHWRWIDAHDYRCILVGDHVTALPEESMAACRVAAVLTGGDWDFLLRSFLAARGDAAKYEPGVWYRDASGAVKDTGRFRLDHDLDSAPWIDRDLVDWKLYAYRNGNFRRTPGTYVMSGRDCWHAKCTFCSWTTLYPTYRTRDPLDVAAEIDMLATKYGVREIMDDSGSLPVGAWLTAFCHELIRRGLHRRIRIDCNMRFGRLTLDDYRLMRRAGFRLVLFGVESANQETLDRFCKKLTVADVEQGAAWATQAGLDVHLTFMFGHAWEGPAEIENTVRLARRLLANGHAATLQCTLTVPYPGTPLFRELKAQDGLTTLDWDEYDQRRAITKTPLASEAEIKCAIRRVYRGFLQPRALWHLFRRNLFDVGFYYRGVRYLFGHLMDFSS
;
A
#
# COMPACT_ATOMS: atom_id res chain seq x y z
N MET A 1 23.66 11.35 -15.22
CA MET A 1 23.63 9.88 -15.24
C MET A 1 22.29 9.42 -15.81
N ARG A 2 22.26 8.21 -16.35
CA ARG A 2 21.05 7.54 -16.85
C ARG A 2 20.55 6.58 -15.75
N VAL A 3 19.37 6.82 -15.23
CA VAL A 3 18.81 6.06 -14.10
C VAL A 3 17.48 5.44 -14.51
N ALA A 4 17.36 4.12 -14.41
CA ALA A 4 16.12 3.42 -14.62
C ALA A 4 15.48 3.08 -13.27
N ILE A 5 14.23 3.50 -13.03
CA ILE A 5 13.39 2.96 -11.97
C ILE A 5 12.51 1.90 -12.63
N ALA A 6 12.70 0.64 -12.25
CA ALA A 6 12.22 -0.47 -13.05
C ALA A 6 11.49 -1.53 -12.21
N TYR A 7 10.43 -2.07 -12.80
CA TYR A 7 9.66 -3.22 -12.29
C TYR A 7 9.68 -4.32 -13.34
N PRO A 8 10.60 -5.29 -13.23
CA PRO A 8 10.64 -6.43 -14.14
C PRO A 8 9.32 -7.19 -14.17
N PRO A 9 8.91 -7.75 -15.31
CA PRO A 9 7.72 -8.58 -15.39
C PRO A 9 7.76 -9.73 -14.39
N LEU A 10 6.68 -9.92 -13.64
CA LEU A 10 6.54 -11.01 -12.69
C LEU A 10 5.48 -11.99 -13.21
N LYS A 11 5.91 -13.12 -13.75
CA LYS A 11 5.02 -14.20 -14.17
C LYS A 11 4.80 -15.18 -13.02
N SER A 12 3.55 -15.58 -12.81
CA SER A 12 3.19 -16.60 -11.84
C SER A 12 1.85 -17.21 -12.20
N GLU A 13 1.69 -18.51 -11.93
CA GLU A 13 0.38 -19.18 -11.95
C GLU A 13 -0.60 -18.58 -10.94
N LYS A 14 -0.07 -17.91 -9.92
CA LYS A 14 -0.86 -17.19 -8.91
C LYS A 14 -1.57 -15.94 -9.47
N GLY A 15 -1.24 -15.49 -10.68
CA GLY A 15 -1.85 -14.33 -11.35
C GLY A 15 -0.90 -13.17 -11.58
N VAL A 16 -1.45 -11.94 -11.58
CA VAL A 16 -0.73 -10.69 -11.81
C VAL A 16 -0.33 -10.08 -10.48
N ALA A 17 0.95 -9.72 -10.36
CA ALA A 17 1.50 -9.11 -9.15
C ALA A 17 1.01 -7.67 -8.97
N LEU A 18 0.63 -7.32 -7.75
CA LEU A 18 0.47 -5.94 -7.31
C LEU A 18 1.71 -5.54 -6.49
N LEU A 19 2.79 -5.15 -7.17
CA LEU A 19 4.07 -4.82 -6.55
C LEU A 19 4.15 -3.36 -6.09
N THR A 20 3.64 -2.44 -6.91
CA THR A 20 3.71 -1.00 -6.64
C THR A 20 2.80 -0.55 -5.50
N GLN A 21 1.92 -1.42 -5.04
CA GLN A 21 1.15 -1.19 -3.83
C GLN A 21 2.05 -1.20 -2.61
N ASN A 22 1.94 -0.19 -1.87
CA ASN A 22 2.83 0.08 -0.77
C ASN A 22 2.62 -0.79 0.48
N ARG A 23 1.41 -1.26 0.81
CA ARG A 23 1.16 -1.86 2.14
C ARG A 23 1.13 -3.36 2.17
N GLN A 24 0.74 -3.99 1.08
CA GLN A 24 0.59 -5.43 1.01
C GLN A 24 0.86 -5.91 -0.40
N PHE A 25 1.62 -7.00 -0.53
CA PHE A 25 1.78 -7.65 -1.81
C PHE A 25 0.67 -8.68 -2.00
N GLN A 26 0.06 -8.69 -3.18
CA GLN A 26 -0.94 -9.69 -3.56
C GLN A 26 -0.78 -10.10 -5.03
N TRP A 27 -1.18 -11.33 -5.32
CA TRP A 27 -1.40 -11.80 -6.67
C TRP A 27 -2.90 -11.70 -6.98
N PHE A 28 -3.24 -11.07 -8.08
CA PHE A 28 -4.62 -10.92 -8.51
C PHE A 28 -4.90 -11.76 -9.76
N SER A 29 -6.10 -12.36 -9.82
CA SER A 29 -6.58 -13.04 -11.02
C SER A 29 -6.72 -12.10 -12.22
N ARG A 30 -6.80 -10.80 -11.98
CA ARG A 30 -6.89 -9.76 -13.01
C ARG A 30 -5.96 -8.59 -12.69
N PRO A 31 -5.41 -7.93 -13.73
CA PRO A 31 -4.59 -6.75 -13.52
C PRO A 31 -5.32 -5.68 -12.73
N THR A 32 -4.77 -5.31 -11.59
CA THR A 32 -5.14 -4.14 -10.80
C THR A 32 -3.86 -3.40 -10.50
N TYR A 33 -3.80 -2.13 -10.89
CA TYR A 33 -2.57 -1.37 -10.76
C TYR A 33 -2.80 -0.14 -9.90
N ILE A 34 -1.90 0.09 -8.96
CA ILE A 34 -1.87 1.26 -8.08
C ILE A 34 -0.72 2.14 -8.52
N PHE A 35 -0.97 3.45 -8.62
CA PHE A 35 0.06 4.39 -9.04
C PHE A 35 1.19 4.44 -8.01
N PRO A 36 2.45 4.26 -8.43
CA PRO A 36 3.61 4.15 -7.54
C PRO A 36 4.10 5.53 -7.07
N VAL A 37 3.47 6.09 -6.04
CA VAL A 37 3.71 7.49 -5.61
C VAL A 37 5.18 7.72 -5.26
N VAL A 38 5.78 6.95 -4.36
CA VAL A 38 7.18 7.18 -3.93
C VAL A 38 8.18 6.95 -5.06
N PRO A 39 8.09 5.88 -5.86
CA PRO A 39 8.96 5.69 -7.04
C PRO A 39 8.80 6.79 -8.08
N ALA A 40 7.58 7.29 -8.29
CA ALA A 40 7.31 8.38 -9.23
C ALA A 40 7.86 9.72 -8.72
N THR A 41 7.80 9.97 -7.41
CA THR A 41 8.46 11.11 -6.76
C THR A 41 9.98 11.02 -6.97
N ALA A 42 10.58 9.86 -6.73
CA ALA A 42 12.01 9.63 -6.97
C ALA A 42 12.39 9.92 -8.42
N ALA A 43 11.63 9.41 -9.39
CA ALA A 43 11.85 9.67 -10.81
C ALA A 43 11.83 11.17 -11.14
N THR A 44 10.86 11.90 -10.58
CA THR A 44 10.71 13.35 -10.81
C THR A 44 11.87 14.12 -10.19
N MET A 45 12.24 13.80 -8.92
CA MET A 45 13.38 14.41 -8.24
C MET A 45 14.70 14.22 -9.00
N LEU A 46 14.91 13.02 -9.54
CA LEU A 46 16.11 12.72 -10.34
C LEU A 46 16.13 13.49 -11.66
N LYS A 47 14.98 13.60 -12.34
CA LYS A 47 14.86 14.42 -13.56
C LYS A 47 15.18 15.89 -13.28
N GLU A 48 14.65 16.46 -12.18
CA GLU A 48 14.96 17.83 -11.77
C GLU A 48 16.43 18.03 -11.36
N ALA A 49 17.08 16.98 -10.83
CA ALA A 49 18.51 16.99 -10.56
C ALA A 49 19.40 16.83 -11.82
N GLY A 50 18.80 16.82 -13.02
CA GLY A 50 19.49 16.76 -14.29
C GLY A 50 19.93 15.35 -14.71
N HIS A 51 19.32 14.31 -14.16
CA HIS A 51 19.51 12.94 -14.63
C HIS A 51 18.58 12.63 -15.82
N GLU A 52 19.00 11.78 -16.71
CA GLU A 52 18.12 11.14 -17.69
C GLU A 52 17.43 9.95 -16.99
N VAL A 53 16.11 9.94 -16.96
CA VAL A 53 15.34 8.98 -16.18
C VAL A 53 14.42 8.16 -17.08
N LEU A 54 14.48 6.83 -16.92
CA LEU A 54 13.50 5.88 -17.46
C LEU A 54 12.68 5.33 -16.31
N PHE A 55 11.35 5.53 -16.33
CA PHE A 55 10.43 4.80 -15.49
C PHE A 55 9.84 3.65 -16.30
N LEU A 56 10.13 2.40 -15.94
CA LEU A 56 9.73 1.22 -16.71
C LEU A 56 8.99 0.19 -15.83
N ASP A 57 7.68 0.26 -15.82
CA ASP A 57 6.85 -0.74 -15.15
C ASP A 57 6.42 -1.83 -16.14
N GLY A 58 7.20 -2.93 -16.18
CA GLY A 58 6.91 -4.08 -17.03
C GLY A 58 5.65 -4.83 -16.62
N ILE A 59 5.23 -4.72 -15.34
CA ILE A 59 4.03 -5.35 -14.82
C ILE A 59 2.80 -4.60 -15.32
N ALA A 60 2.72 -3.30 -15.06
CA ALA A 60 1.58 -2.47 -15.45
C ALA A 60 1.45 -2.34 -16.98
N ALA A 61 2.56 -2.28 -17.69
CA ALA A 61 2.60 -2.25 -19.15
C ALA A 61 2.33 -3.63 -19.79
N GLY A 62 2.31 -4.71 -18.99
CA GLY A 62 2.09 -6.08 -19.48
C GLY A 62 3.19 -6.56 -20.42
N LEU A 63 4.43 -6.16 -20.19
CA LEU A 63 5.56 -6.49 -21.06
C LEU A 63 5.97 -7.97 -20.92
N SER A 64 6.46 -8.54 -22.01
CA SER A 64 7.25 -9.76 -21.93
C SER A 64 8.65 -9.45 -21.38
N GLU A 65 9.34 -10.45 -20.83
CA GLU A 65 10.72 -10.31 -20.37
C GLU A 65 11.61 -9.74 -21.46
N ALA A 66 11.55 -10.29 -22.67
CA ALA A 66 12.33 -9.83 -23.82
C ALA A 66 12.03 -8.37 -24.20
N ALA A 67 10.75 -7.94 -24.14
CA ALA A 67 10.40 -6.55 -24.43
C ALA A 67 10.87 -5.58 -23.33
N PHE A 68 10.83 -6.02 -22.07
CA PHE A 68 11.34 -5.26 -20.94
C PHE A 68 12.86 -5.08 -21.06
N GLU A 69 13.59 -6.18 -21.26
CA GLU A 69 15.05 -6.17 -21.41
C GLU A 69 15.50 -5.32 -22.61
N SER A 70 14.81 -5.43 -23.74
CA SER A 70 15.11 -4.62 -24.93
C SER A 70 14.99 -3.11 -24.64
N ARG A 71 13.95 -2.69 -23.92
CA ARG A 71 13.78 -1.26 -23.54
C ARG A 71 14.85 -0.80 -22.56
N LEU A 72 15.17 -1.63 -21.57
CA LEU A 72 16.18 -1.32 -20.58
C LEU A 72 17.57 -1.23 -21.23
N ALA A 73 17.92 -2.19 -22.08
CA ALA A 73 19.18 -2.21 -22.81
C ALA A 73 19.31 -1.02 -23.79
N ALA A 74 18.23 -0.64 -24.47
CA ALA A 74 18.22 0.55 -25.36
C ALA A 74 18.46 1.84 -24.56
N PHE A 75 17.97 1.90 -23.35
CA PHE A 75 18.19 3.04 -22.46
C PHE A 75 19.63 3.09 -21.94
N ARG A 76 20.35 1.98 -21.82
CA ARG A 76 21.73 1.88 -21.29
C ARG A 76 21.88 2.58 -19.94
N PRO A 77 21.19 2.15 -18.89
CA PRO A 77 21.24 2.81 -17.59
C PRO A 77 22.61 2.70 -16.91
N ASP A 78 23.05 3.77 -16.26
CA ASP A 78 24.17 3.72 -15.30
C ASP A 78 23.74 3.01 -14.00
N TRP A 79 22.46 3.11 -13.65
CA TRP A 79 21.83 2.52 -12.47
C TRP A 79 20.43 2.03 -12.76
N VAL A 80 20.11 0.85 -12.20
CA VAL A 80 18.75 0.30 -12.18
C VAL A 80 18.26 0.23 -10.74
N VAL A 81 17.18 0.92 -10.44
CA VAL A 81 16.54 0.93 -9.11
C VAL A 81 15.33 0.00 -9.14
N LEU A 82 15.30 -0.98 -8.24
CA LEU A 82 14.22 -1.95 -8.12
C LEU A 82 13.57 -1.82 -6.74
N GLU A 83 12.28 -1.50 -6.71
CA GLU A 83 11.49 -1.67 -5.49
C GLU A 83 11.13 -3.14 -5.33
N THR A 84 11.38 -3.70 -4.15
CA THR A 84 11.07 -5.09 -3.84
C THR A 84 10.21 -5.23 -2.59
N LYS A 85 9.52 -6.36 -2.51
CA LYS A 85 8.73 -6.77 -1.35
C LYS A 85 9.01 -8.21 -1.00
N THR A 86 8.76 -8.58 0.25
CA THR A 86 9.08 -9.92 0.77
C THR A 86 8.70 -11.06 -0.18
N PRO A 87 7.47 -11.15 -0.75
CA PRO A 87 7.10 -12.30 -1.57
C PRO A 87 7.78 -12.39 -2.94
N VAL A 88 8.54 -11.40 -3.35
CA VAL A 88 9.19 -11.36 -4.67
C VAL A 88 10.69 -11.06 -4.61
N VAL A 89 11.23 -10.88 -3.40
CA VAL A 89 12.63 -10.49 -3.24
C VAL A 89 13.59 -11.50 -3.87
N LYS A 90 13.35 -12.80 -3.70
CA LYS A 90 14.17 -13.85 -4.33
C LYS A 90 14.14 -13.81 -5.86
N ARG A 91 13.03 -13.34 -6.46
CA ARG A 91 12.93 -13.15 -7.91
C ARG A 91 13.79 -11.99 -8.36
N HIS A 92 13.81 -10.89 -7.59
CA HIS A 92 14.67 -9.74 -7.86
C HIS A 92 16.15 -10.09 -7.65
N TRP A 93 16.53 -10.87 -6.64
CA TRP A 93 17.91 -11.35 -6.48
C TRP A 93 18.36 -12.14 -7.70
N ARG A 94 17.55 -13.10 -8.17
CA ARG A 94 17.86 -13.89 -9.38
C ARG A 94 17.95 -13.02 -10.62
N TRP A 95 17.06 -12.02 -10.75
CA TRP A 95 17.11 -11.09 -11.87
C TRP A 95 18.38 -10.24 -11.85
N ILE A 96 18.81 -9.73 -10.69
CA ILE A 96 20.05 -8.96 -10.53
C ILE A 96 21.26 -9.81 -10.92
N ASP A 97 21.31 -11.08 -10.51
CA ASP A 97 22.44 -11.97 -10.83
C ASP A 97 22.48 -12.42 -12.29
N ALA A 98 21.34 -12.43 -12.95
CA ALA A 98 21.22 -12.79 -14.37
C ALA A 98 21.60 -11.64 -15.33
N HIS A 99 21.69 -10.40 -14.85
CA HIS A 99 21.88 -9.22 -15.70
C HIS A 99 23.06 -8.36 -15.22
N ASP A 100 23.81 -7.82 -16.16
CA ASP A 100 25.00 -7.01 -15.84
C ASP A 100 24.68 -5.52 -15.69
N TYR A 101 23.74 -5.22 -14.77
CA TYR A 101 23.38 -3.84 -14.40
C TYR A 101 23.85 -3.52 -12.97
N ARG A 102 24.26 -2.27 -12.76
CA ARG A 102 24.46 -1.76 -11.40
C ARG A 102 23.10 -1.52 -10.76
N CYS A 103 22.69 -2.42 -9.87
CA CYS A 103 21.37 -2.40 -9.26
C CYS A 103 21.37 -1.77 -7.86
N ILE A 104 20.30 -1.03 -7.56
CA ILE A 104 19.95 -0.55 -6.24
C ILE A 104 18.62 -1.21 -5.86
N LEU A 105 18.53 -1.81 -4.66
CA LEU A 105 17.29 -2.31 -4.09
C LEU A 105 16.73 -1.35 -3.05
N VAL A 106 15.41 -1.17 -3.09
CA VAL A 106 14.64 -0.36 -2.13
C VAL A 106 13.38 -1.12 -1.71
N GLY A 107 12.71 -0.70 -0.65
CA GLY A 107 11.44 -1.26 -0.20
C GLY A 107 11.46 -1.85 1.21
N ASP A 108 10.35 -2.46 1.61
CA ASP A 108 10.12 -2.89 3.00
C ASP A 108 11.00 -4.09 3.40
N HIS A 109 11.12 -5.10 2.53
CA HIS A 109 11.94 -6.27 2.83
C HIS A 109 13.41 -5.90 3.05
N VAL A 110 14.00 -5.15 2.11
CA VAL A 110 15.42 -4.77 2.17
C VAL A 110 15.71 -3.72 3.23
N THR A 111 14.70 -2.98 3.68
CA THR A 111 14.82 -2.12 4.87
C THR A 111 14.90 -2.94 6.15
N ALA A 112 14.18 -4.06 6.20
CA ALA A 112 14.16 -4.96 7.36
C ALA A 112 15.39 -5.89 7.41
N LEU A 113 15.84 -6.36 6.26
CA LEU A 113 16.91 -7.38 6.10
C LEU A 113 17.89 -6.97 4.99
N PRO A 114 18.60 -5.84 5.12
CA PRO A 114 19.49 -5.35 4.07
C PRO A 114 20.70 -6.27 3.85
N GLU A 115 21.29 -6.83 4.93
CA GLU A 115 22.41 -7.75 4.86
C GLU A 115 22.08 -9.01 4.04
N GLU A 116 20.86 -9.55 4.21
CA GLU A 116 20.42 -10.72 3.46
C GLU A 116 20.46 -10.47 1.96
N SER A 117 19.96 -9.33 1.49
CA SER A 117 20.00 -8.99 0.07
C SER A 117 21.40 -8.71 -0.43
N MET A 118 22.26 -8.07 0.39
CA MET A 118 23.67 -7.87 0.03
C MET A 118 24.44 -9.20 -0.06
N ALA A 119 24.05 -10.21 0.72
CA ALA A 119 24.67 -11.55 0.67
C ALA A 119 24.08 -12.43 -0.45
N ALA A 120 22.77 -12.28 -0.76
CA ALA A 120 22.05 -13.17 -1.66
C ALA A 120 22.26 -12.88 -3.15
N CYS A 121 22.69 -11.68 -3.53
CA CYS A 121 22.88 -11.29 -4.93
C CYS A 121 23.94 -10.20 -5.11
N ARG A 122 24.31 -9.93 -6.38
CA ARG A 122 25.32 -8.92 -6.74
C ARG A 122 24.79 -7.47 -6.70
N VAL A 123 23.76 -7.19 -5.89
CA VAL A 123 23.27 -5.81 -5.74
C VAL A 123 24.40 -4.87 -5.32
N ALA A 124 24.49 -3.71 -5.97
CA ALA A 124 25.54 -2.73 -5.69
C ALA A 124 25.24 -1.90 -4.43
N ALA A 125 23.98 -1.59 -4.18
CA ALA A 125 23.53 -0.88 -2.99
C ALA A 125 22.11 -1.24 -2.59
N VAL A 126 21.80 -1.08 -1.30
CA VAL A 126 20.46 -1.13 -0.73
C VAL A 126 20.22 0.20 -0.02
N LEU A 127 19.10 0.86 -0.35
CA LEU A 127 18.68 2.08 0.34
C LEU A 127 17.49 1.74 1.24
N THR A 128 17.66 1.97 2.52
CA THR A 128 16.70 1.60 3.57
C THR A 128 15.82 2.78 3.98
N GLY A 129 14.66 2.46 4.56
CA GLY A 129 13.69 3.46 5.03
C GLY A 129 12.70 3.92 3.97
N GLY A 130 11.67 4.61 4.44
CA GLY A 130 10.56 5.05 3.58
C GLY A 130 10.87 6.25 2.71
N ASP A 131 11.86 7.07 3.09
CA ASP A 131 12.30 8.24 2.32
C ASP A 131 13.40 7.88 1.29
N TRP A 132 13.39 6.67 0.79
CA TRP A 132 14.41 6.23 -0.16
C TRP A 132 14.45 7.06 -1.46
N ASP A 133 13.40 7.79 -1.81
CA ASP A 133 13.39 8.75 -2.91
C ASP A 133 14.36 9.91 -2.66
N PHE A 134 14.36 10.51 -1.48
CA PHE A 134 15.35 11.51 -1.07
C PHE A 134 16.74 10.89 -0.96
N LEU A 135 16.83 9.73 -0.32
CA LEU A 135 18.10 9.02 -0.15
C LEU A 135 18.73 8.63 -1.48
N LEU A 136 17.94 8.24 -2.48
CA LEU A 136 18.40 7.92 -3.83
C LEU A 136 19.01 9.16 -4.51
N ARG A 137 18.33 10.30 -4.42
CA ARG A 137 18.86 11.56 -4.95
C ARG A 137 20.22 11.91 -4.33
N SER A 138 20.33 11.82 -3.00
CA SER A 138 21.55 12.09 -2.25
C SER A 138 22.66 11.08 -2.59
N PHE A 139 22.34 9.79 -2.65
CA PHE A 139 23.27 8.72 -3.01
C PHE A 139 23.90 8.95 -4.41
N LEU A 140 23.09 9.30 -5.39
CA LEU A 140 23.57 9.56 -6.74
C LEU A 140 24.37 10.88 -6.83
N ALA A 141 23.99 11.90 -6.06
CA ALA A 141 24.73 13.16 -5.98
C ALA A 141 26.15 12.99 -5.38
N ALA A 142 26.35 12.01 -4.51
CA ALA A 142 27.62 11.67 -3.92
C ALA A 142 28.65 11.07 -4.93
N ARG A 143 28.20 10.61 -6.12
CA ARG A 143 29.05 10.11 -7.22
C ARG A 143 30.08 9.05 -6.79
N GLY A 144 29.72 8.19 -5.84
CA GLY A 144 30.58 7.14 -5.31
C GLY A 144 31.47 7.55 -4.13
N ASP A 145 31.44 8.79 -3.70
CA ASP A 145 32.12 9.26 -2.50
C ASP A 145 31.32 8.83 -1.25
N ALA A 146 31.73 7.70 -0.67
CA ALA A 146 31.05 7.12 0.48
C ALA A 146 31.00 8.01 1.72
N ALA A 147 31.91 8.98 1.85
CA ALA A 147 31.90 9.94 2.96
C ALA A 147 30.72 10.90 2.89
N LYS A 148 30.05 11.00 1.74
CA LYS A 148 28.87 11.83 1.50
C LYS A 148 27.55 11.06 1.56
N TYR A 149 27.61 9.75 1.78
CA TYR A 149 26.38 8.97 1.89
C TYR A 149 25.62 9.31 3.17
N GLU A 150 24.32 9.50 3.03
CA GLU A 150 23.43 9.66 4.17
C GLU A 150 23.27 8.34 4.92
N PRO A 151 22.86 8.37 6.20
CA PRO A 151 22.49 7.16 6.93
C PRO A 151 21.37 6.39 6.22
N GLY A 152 21.50 5.05 6.20
CA GLY A 152 20.53 4.16 5.56
C GLY A 152 21.02 3.52 4.26
N VAL A 153 22.26 3.78 3.84
CA VAL A 153 22.88 3.18 2.65
C VAL A 153 23.69 1.94 3.03
N TRP A 154 23.39 0.83 2.38
CA TRP A 154 24.25 -0.37 2.35
C TRP A 154 24.89 -0.44 0.97
N TYR A 155 26.19 -0.66 0.88
CA TYR A 155 26.92 -0.62 -0.39
C TYR A 155 28.14 -1.55 -0.36
N ARG A 156 28.71 -1.84 -1.54
CA ARG A 156 30.01 -2.51 -1.67
C ARG A 156 31.10 -1.47 -1.91
N ASP A 157 32.14 -1.53 -1.11
CA ASP A 157 33.32 -0.71 -1.32
C ASP A 157 34.17 -1.21 -2.51
N ALA A 158 35.28 -0.54 -2.80
CA ALA A 158 36.15 -0.87 -3.91
C ALA A 158 36.78 -2.29 -3.79
N SER A 159 36.83 -2.86 -2.60
CA SER A 159 37.30 -4.24 -2.37
C SER A 159 36.16 -5.28 -2.53
N GLY A 160 34.94 -4.84 -2.73
CA GLY A 160 33.75 -5.68 -2.75
C GLY A 160 33.15 -5.98 -1.37
N ALA A 161 33.76 -5.45 -0.30
CA ALA A 161 33.25 -5.63 1.06
C ALA A 161 31.96 -4.84 1.28
N VAL A 162 31.00 -5.47 1.98
CA VAL A 162 29.75 -4.81 2.34
C VAL A 162 29.99 -3.84 3.50
N LYS A 163 29.50 -2.62 3.33
CA LYS A 163 29.52 -1.52 4.31
C LYS A 163 28.13 -0.96 4.47
N ASP A 164 27.87 -0.34 5.61
CA ASP A 164 26.66 0.42 5.87
C ASP A 164 26.97 1.78 6.49
N THR A 165 26.01 2.70 6.37
CA THR A 165 26.11 4.06 6.93
C THR A 165 25.24 4.25 8.18
N GLY A 166 24.79 3.15 8.79
CA GLY A 166 23.92 3.13 9.95
C GLY A 166 22.45 3.25 9.61
N ARG A 167 21.64 3.47 10.64
CA ARG A 167 20.18 3.51 10.51
C ARG A 167 19.73 4.72 9.70
N PHE A 168 18.80 4.53 8.74
CA PHE A 168 18.17 5.59 7.97
C PHE A 168 17.48 6.64 8.85
N ARG A 169 17.38 7.85 8.35
CA ARG A 169 16.65 8.97 8.97
C ARG A 169 15.37 9.30 8.19
N LEU A 170 14.43 9.98 8.85
CA LEU A 170 13.15 10.42 8.28
C LEU A 170 12.89 11.88 8.69
N ASP A 171 13.81 12.76 8.34
CA ASP A 171 13.79 14.19 8.65
C ASP A 171 13.78 15.06 7.39
N HIS A 172 13.63 14.44 6.22
CA HIS A 172 13.49 15.17 4.96
C HIS A 172 12.20 16.00 4.97
N ASP A 173 12.29 17.22 4.48
CA ASP A 173 11.13 18.08 4.28
C ASP A 173 10.30 17.57 3.10
N LEU A 174 9.08 17.09 3.38
CA LEU A 174 8.20 16.54 2.36
C LEU A 174 7.68 17.61 1.38
N ASP A 175 7.60 18.87 1.81
CA ASP A 175 7.16 19.98 0.96
C ASP A 175 8.25 20.41 -0.02
N SER A 176 9.50 19.98 0.19
CA SER A 176 10.59 20.17 -0.77
C SER A 176 10.55 19.19 -1.94
N ALA A 177 9.71 18.15 -1.89
CA ALA A 177 9.55 17.22 -2.99
C ALA A 177 8.70 17.85 -4.11
N PRO A 178 9.08 17.70 -5.39
CA PRO A 178 8.29 18.21 -6.51
C PRO A 178 6.97 17.46 -6.65
N TRP A 179 5.98 18.13 -7.23
CA TRP A 179 4.80 17.41 -7.72
C TRP A 179 5.21 16.44 -8.83
N ILE A 180 4.68 15.24 -8.74
CA ILE A 180 5.08 14.16 -9.65
C ILE A 180 4.83 14.53 -11.12
N ASP A 181 5.85 14.41 -11.95
CA ASP A 181 5.73 14.44 -13.39
C ASP A 181 5.04 13.16 -13.90
N ARG A 182 3.73 13.25 -14.07
CA ARG A 182 2.87 12.11 -14.47
C ARG A 182 3.21 11.58 -15.85
N ASP A 183 3.70 12.45 -16.74
CA ASP A 183 4.06 12.08 -18.11
C ASP A 183 5.34 11.23 -18.13
N LEU A 184 6.25 11.46 -17.18
CA LEU A 184 7.48 10.67 -17.02
C LEU A 184 7.19 9.19 -16.65
N VAL A 185 6.11 8.94 -15.89
CA VAL A 185 5.79 7.61 -15.33
C VAL A 185 4.64 6.90 -16.06
N ASP A 186 4.23 7.38 -17.23
CA ASP A 186 3.10 6.84 -18.00
C ASP A 186 1.86 6.54 -17.13
N TRP A 187 1.42 7.57 -16.42
CA TRP A 187 0.36 7.46 -15.41
C TRP A 187 -0.95 6.82 -15.91
N LYS A 188 -1.19 6.86 -17.24
CA LYS A 188 -2.39 6.28 -17.86
C LYS A 188 -2.47 4.76 -17.70
N LEU A 189 -1.34 4.08 -17.51
CA LEU A 189 -1.32 2.64 -17.20
C LEU A 189 -2.12 2.30 -15.95
N TYR A 190 -2.17 3.22 -14.99
CA TYR A 190 -2.81 3.04 -13.68
C TYR A 190 -4.20 3.70 -13.62
N ALA A 191 -4.46 4.70 -14.43
CA ALA A 191 -5.60 5.60 -14.30
C ALA A 191 -6.98 4.93 -14.53
N TYR A 192 -7.00 3.83 -15.28
CA TYR A 192 -8.23 3.15 -15.72
C TYR A 192 -8.37 1.71 -15.20
N ARG A 193 -7.29 1.12 -14.70
CA ARG A 193 -7.24 -0.29 -14.27
C ARG A 193 -7.12 -0.46 -12.75
N ASN A 194 -7.68 0.47 -12.02
CA ASN A 194 -7.76 0.39 -10.56
C ASN A 194 -9.20 0.12 -10.15
N GLY A 195 -9.44 -0.98 -9.45
CA GLY A 195 -10.78 -1.40 -9.04
C GLY A 195 -11.43 -0.50 -7.99
N ASN A 196 -10.68 0.34 -7.32
CA ASN A 196 -11.20 1.23 -6.28
C ASN A 196 -11.85 2.51 -6.85
N PHE A 197 -11.45 2.95 -8.05
CA PHE A 197 -12.02 4.15 -8.66
C PHE A 197 -13.40 3.91 -9.24
N ARG A 198 -14.33 4.79 -8.91
CA ARG A 198 -15.64 4.88 -9.58
C ARG A 198 -15.61 5.82 -10.78
N ARG A 199 -14.76 6.83 -10.75
CA ARG A 199 -14.59 7.82 -11.81
C ARG A 199 -13.18 7.77 -12.36
N THR A 200 -13.07 7.50 -13.64
CA THR A 200 -11.79 7.48 -14.35
C THR A 200 -11.66 8.68 -15.29
N PRO A 201 -10.45 9.16 -15.54
CA PRO A 201 -9.17 8.70 -14.99
C PRO A 201 -9.02 9.03 -13.51
N GLY A 202 -8.41 8.11 -12.76
CA GLY A 202 -8.06 8.29 -11.36
C GLY A 202 -6.54 8.24 -11.14
N THR A 203 -6.07 8.78 -10.01
CA THR A 203 -4.66 8.73 -9.64
C THR A 203 -4.48 8.78 -8.12
N TYR A 204 -3.23 8.80 -7.68
CA TYR A 204 -2.84 8.81 -6.28
C TYR A 204 -2.07 10.07 -5.93
N VAL A 205 -2.24 10.55 -4.70
CA VAL A 205 -1.40 11.53 -4.02
C VAL A 205 -1.00 10.96 -2.66
N MET A 206 -0.06 11.59 -1.98
CA MET A 206 0.36 11.17 -0.64
C MET A 206 0.52 12.41 0.24
N SER A 207 -0.42 12.62 1.15
CA SER A 207 -0.45 13.79 2.05
C SER A 207 0.51 13.66 3.24
N GLY A 208 0.88 12.43 3.60
CA GLY A 208 1.77 12.18 4.73
C GLY A 208 2.50 10.85 4.64
N ARG A 209 3.65 10.77 5.31
CA ARG A 209 4.50 9.59 5.46
C ARG A 209 4.58 9.19 6.93
N ASP A 210 3.90 8.16 7.32
CA ASP A 210 2.84 7.45 6.60
C ASP A 210 1.55 7.43 7.42
N CYS A 211 1.59 6.92 8.66
CA CYS A 211 0.46 6.78 9.56
C CYS A 211 0.74 7.48 10.89
N TRP A 212 -0.13 8.40 11.31
CA TRP A 212 0.03 9.13 12.57
C TRP A 212 0.02 8.23 13.81
N HIS A 213 -0.44 6.99 13.69
CA HIS A 213 -0.35 6.03 14.77
C HIS A 213 1.01 5.30 14.81
N ALA A 214 1.48 4.77 13.69
CA ALA A 214 2.79 4.14 13.47
C ALA A 214 3.23 3.11 14.53
N LYS A 215 2.28 2.38 15.17
CA LYS A 215 2.55 1.47 16.30
C LYS A 215 1.99 0.06 16.14
N CYS A 216 1.27 -0.21 15.03
CA CYS A 216 0.70 -1.53 14.81
C CYS A 216 1.80 -2.57 14.65
N THR A 217 1.76 -3.64 15.47
CA THR A 217 2.85 -4.63 15.56
C THR A 217 2.99 -5.51 14.32
N PHE A 218 1.95 -5.59 13.49
CA PHE A 218 1.92 -6.38 12.26
C PHE A 218 2.28 -5.59 10.99
N CYS A 219 2.27 -4.25 11.06
CA CYS A 219 2.35 -3.40 9.87
C CYS A 219 3.80 -3.21 9.39
N SER A 220 4.13 -3.69 8.19
CA SER A 220 5.47 -3.51 7.59
C SER A 220 5.84 -2.03 7.38
N TRP A 221 4.83 -1.17 7.26
CA TRP A 221 5.04 0.28 7.08
C TRP A 221 5.56 0.99 8.31
N THR A 222 5.35 0.45 9.52
CA THR A 222 6.03 0.95 10.72
C THR A 222 7.54 0.72 10.68
N THR A 223 8.00 -0.22 9.85
CA THR A 223 9.43 -0.45 9.60
C THR A 223 10.02 0.62 8.69
N LEU A 224 9.27 1.04 7.67
CA LEU A 224 9.66 2.11 6.76
C LEU A 224 9.50 3.50 7.37
N TYR A 225 8.40 3.73 8.09
CA TYR A 225 7.99 5.03 8.62
C TYR A 225 7.65 4.94 10.11
N PRO A 226 8.66 4.80 10.98
CA PRO A 226 8.43 4.81 12.44
C PRO A 226 8.03 6.19 12.98
N THR A 227 8.19 7.25 12.19
CA THR A 227 7.77 8.62 12.50
C THR A 227 6.79 9.14 11.48
N TYR A 228 5.91 10.05 11.90
CA TYR A 228 4.87 10.60 11.04
C TYR A 228 5.19 12.05 10.65
N ARG A 229 5.05 12.35 9.35
CA ARG A 229 5.24 13.69 8.78
C ARG A 229 4.18 13.93 7.71
N THR A 230 3.80 15.18 7.51
CA THR A 230 2.78 15.60 6.53
C THR A 230 3.31 16.67 5.61
N ARG A 231 2.77 16.73 4.42
CA ARG A 231 2.87 17.88 3.51
C ARG A 231 1.90 18.98 3.96
N ASP A 232 2.13 20.19 3.49
CA ASP A 232 1.19 21.29 3.65
C ASP A 232 -0.17 20.95 3.01
N PRO A 233 -1.29 21.08 3.73
CA PRO A 233 -2.62 20.77 3.20
C PRO A 233 -3.02 21.65 2.01
N LEU A 234 -2.52 22.89 1.93
CA LEU A 234 -2.82 23.81 0.83
C LEU A 234 -2.04 23.41 -0.43
N ASP A 235 -0.80 22.93 -0.27
CA ASP A 235 0.01 22.41 -1.35
C ASP A 235 -0.59 21.13 -1.94
N VAL A 236 -1.02 20.20 -1.09
CA VAL A 236 -1.71 18.98 -1.55
C VAL A 236 -2.99 19.33 -2.32
N ALA A 237 -3.78 20.30 -1.85
CA ALA A 237 -4.97 20.75 -2.56
C ALA A 237 -4.63 21.42 -3.90
N ALA A 238 -3.51 22.12 -3.99
CA ALA A 238 -3.01 22.72 -5.24
C ALA A 238 -2.55 21.65 -6.25
N GLU A 239 -1.85 20.61 -5.79
CA GLU A 239 -1.50 19.46 -6.63
C GLU A 239 -2.77 18.79 -7.19
N ILE A 240 -3.81 18.59 -6.36
CA ILE A 240 -5.09 18.02 -6.79
C ILE A 240 -5.76 18.89 -7.87
N ASP A 241 -5.71 20.21 -7.72
CA ASP A 241 -6.26 21.13 -8.73
C ASP A 241 -5.50 21.06 -10.05
N MET A 242 -4.18 20.99 -10.00
CA MET A 242 -3.34 20.77 -11.18
C MET A 242 -3.69 19.44 -11.86
N LEU A 243 -3.83 18.33 -11.09
CA LEU A 243 -4.20 17.02 -11.62
C LEU A 243 -5.58 17.04 -12.29
N ALA A 244 -6.55 17.73 -11.70
CA ALA A 244 -7.87 17.89 -12.27
C ALA A 244 -7.86 18.71 -13.57
N THR A 245 -7.05 19.76 -13.62
CA THR A 245 -7.04 20.74 -14.72
C THR A 245 -6.17 20.28 -15.88
N LYS A 246 -4.92 19.85 -15.60
CA LYS A 246 -3.97 19.43 -16.62
C LYS A 246 -4.24 18.03 -17.15
N TYR A 247 -4.54 17.07 -16.27
CA TYR A 247 -4.67 15.65 -16.61
C TYR A 247 -6.11 15.15 -16.69
N GLY A 248 -7.08 15.98 -16.35
CA GLY A 248 -8.50 15.60 -16.36
C GLY A 248 -8.86 14.53 -15.33
N VAL A 249 -8.07 14.41 -14.26
CA VAL A 249 -8.31 13.45 -13.17
C VAL A 249 -9.66 13.73 -12.51
N ARG A 250 -10.40 12.66 -12.23
CA ARG A 250 -11.76 12.74 -11.67
C ARG A 250 -11.91 12.10 -10.30
N GLU A 251 -10.95 11.26 -9.92
CA GLU A 251 -10.92 10.59 -8.62
C GLU A 251 -9.48 10.43 -8.14
N ILE A 252 -9.25 10.66 -6.86
CA ILE A 252 -7.92 10.61 -6.25
C ILE A 252 -7.99 9.77 -4.99
N MET A 253 -7.05 8.84 -4.85
CA MET A 253 -6.77 8.13 -3.62
C MET A 253 -5.59 8.79 -2.91
N ASP A 254 -5.78 9.22 -1.66
CA ASP A 254 -4.67 9.57 -0.81
C ASP A 254 -4.04 8.28 -0.25
N ASP A 255 -2.78 8.05 -0.60
CA ASP A 255 -2.05 6.84 -0.29
C ASP A 255 -1.31 6.87 1.06
N SER A 256 -1.50 7.90 1.86
CA SER A 256 -1.01 7.90 3.24
C SER A 256 -1.57 6.72 4.02
N GLY A 257 -0.81 6.13 4.95
CA GLY A 257 -1.28 5.03 5.80
C GLY A 257 -2.47 5.37 6.66
N SER A 258 -2.59 6.64 6.98
CA SER A 258 -3.79 7.26 7.52
C SER A 258 -3.76 8.74 7.18
N LEU A 259 -4.81 9.23 6.53
CA LEU A 259 -4.95 10.66 6.20
C LEU A 259 -4.72 11.50 7.46
N PRO A 260 -3.98 12.63 7.38
CA PRO A 260 -3.80 13.53 8.50
C PRO A 260 -5.14 14.02 9.07
N VAL A 261 -5.22 14.19 10.38
CA VAL A 261 -6.45 14.56 11.10
C VAL A 261 -6.30 15.91 11.81
N GLY A 262 -7.35 16.36 12.48
CA GLY A 262 -7.36 17.61 13.25
C GLY A 262 -7.28 18.86 12.35
N ALA A 263 -6.46 19.84 12.74
CA ALA A 263 -6.34 21.12 12.03
C ALA A 263 -5.93 20.93 10.56
N TRP A 264 -5.08 19.94 10.27
CA TRP A 264 -4.67 19.62 8.90
C TRP A 264 -5.87 19.22 8.03
N LEU A 265 -6.70 18.29 8.51
CA LEU A 265 -7.90 17.81 7.79
C LEU A 265 -8.89 18.96 7.55
N THR A 266 -9.08 19.78 8.57
CA THR A 266 -9.98 20.95 8.49
C THR A 266 -9.51 21.95 7.42
N ALA A 267 -8.22 22.30 7.42
CA ALA A 267 -7.61 23.19 6.44
C ALA A 267 -7.71 22.62 5.02
N PHE A 268 -7.37 21.35 4.85
CA PHE A 268 -7.45 20.66 3.58
C PHE A 268 -8.88 20.64 3.00
N CYS A 269 -9.86 20.25 3.83
CA CYS A 269 -11.25 20.23 3.40
C CYS A 269 -11.78 21.62 2.99
N HIS A 270 -11.44 22.67 3.76
CA HIS A 270 -11.84 24.02 3.42
C HIS A 270 -11.17 24.50 2.13
N GLU A 271 -9.92 24.18 1.90
CA GLU A 271 -9.21 24.54 0.68
C GLU A 271 -9.78 23.83 -0.56
N LEU A 272 -10.12 22.53 -0.46
CA LEU A 272 -10.83 21.81 -1.52
C LEU A 272 -12.18 22.47 -1.88
N ILE A 273 -12.95 22.92 -0.86
CA ILE A 273 -14.21 23.62 -1.05
C ILE A 273 -13.96 24.98 -1.68
N ARG A 274 -13.00 25.76 -1.18
CA ARG A 274 -12.65 27.10 -1.68
C ARG A 274 -12.26 27.08 -3.16
N ARG A 275 -11.48 26.07 -3.58
CA ARG A 275 -11.10 25.85 -4.98
C ARG A 275 -12.22 25.26 -5.84
N GLY A 276 -13.37 24.90 -5.28
CA GLY A 276 -14.46 24.24 -5.99
C GLY A 276 -14.18 22.80 -6.41
N LEU A 277 -13.09 22.19 -5.92
CA LEU A 277 -12.65 20.84 -6.27
C LEU A 277 -13.65 19.77 -5.84
N HIS A 278 -14.35 19.96 -4.74
CA HIS A 278 -15.41 19.07 -4.24
C HIS A 278 -16.52 18.76 -5.26
N ARG A 279 -16.69 19.58 -6.30
CA ARG A 279 -17.66 19.37 -7.40
C ARG A 279 -17.06 18.59 -8.56
N ARG A 280 -15.75 18.69 -8.76
CA ARG A 280 -15.01 18.14 -9.90
C ARG A 280 -14.40 16.78 -9.61
N ILE A 281 -13.87 16.58 -8.40
CA ILE A 281 -13.09 15.43 -7.98
C ILE A 281 -13.81 14.64 -6.89
N ARG A 282 -13.56 13.34 -6.83
CA ARG A 282 -13.82 12.50 -5.66
C ARG A 282 -12.50 12.13 -5.00
N ILE A 283 -12.51 12.09 -3.66
CA ILE A 283 -11.34 11.77 -2.86
C ILE A 283 -11.64 10.51 -2.05
N ASP A 284 -10.69 9.60 -2.08
CA ASP A 284 -10.64 8.39 -1.28
C ASP A 284 -9.42 8.43 -0.38
N CYS A 285 -9.47 7.83 0.80
CA CYS A 285 -8.34 7.80 1.70
C CYS A 285 -8.34 6.59 2.62
N ASN A 286 -7.15 6.26 3.13
CA ASN A 286 -7.03 5.38 4.29
C ASN A 286 -7.23 6.19 5.57
N MET A 287 -7.83 5.57 6.60
CA MET A 287 -8.12 6.21 7.87
C MET A 287 -8.10 5.21 9.02
N ARG A 288 -7.98 5.70 10.23
CA ARG A 288 -8.17 4.94 11.47
C ARG A 288 -9.43 5.41 12.18
N PHE A 289 -10.12 4.46 12.82
CA PHE A 289 -11.23 4.75 13.74
C PHE A 289 -10.75 5.46 15.01
N GLY A 290 -11.69 6.00 15.79
CA GLY A 290 -11.47 6.53 17.13
C GLY A 290 -10.87 7.94 17.18
N ARG A 291 -10.84 8.69 16.06
CA ARG A 291 -10.28 10.06 16.03
C ARG A 291 -11.20 11.11 15.42
N LEU A 292 -12.09 10.72 14.56
CA LEU A 292 -13.01 11.63 13.86
C LEU A 292 -14.37 11.63 14.52
N THR A 293 -14.98 12.80 14.58
CA THR A 293 -16.37 13.01 14.97
C THR A 293 -17.31 12.89 13.76
N LEU A 294 -18.62 12.84 14.00
CA LEU A 294 -19.60 12.89 12.92
C LEU A 294 -19.46 14.17 12.07
N ASP A 295 -19.11 15.30 12.70
CA ASP A 295 -18.96 16.58 11.98
C ASP A 295 -17.71 16.61 11.11
N ASP A 296 -16.63 15.95 11.53
CA ASP A 296 -15.45 15.73 10.68
C ASP A 296 -15.82 14.93 9.42
N TYR A 297 -16.55 13.82 9.56
CA TYR A 297 -17.03 13.04 8.41
C TYR A 297 -17.97 13.84 7.50
N ARG A 298 -18.85 14.69 8.08
CA ARG A 298 -19.69 15.60 7.31
C ARG A 298 -18.87 16.63 6.54
N LEU A 299 -17.84 17.18 7.16
CA LEU A 299 -16.90 18.11 6.51
C LEU A 299 -16.18 17.42 5.35
N MET A 300 -15.62 16.22 5.56
CA MET A 300 -15.01 15.41 4.51
C MET A 300 -15.99 15.20 3.33
N ARG A 301 -17.23 14.81 3.62
CA ARG A 301 -18.26 14.62 2.58
C ARG A 301 -18.49 15.88 1.77
N ARG A 302 -18.63 17.04 2.42
CA ARG A 302 -18.78 18.33 1.75
C ARG A 302 -17.57 18.69 0.90
N ALA A 303 -16.37 18.33 1.34
CA ALA A 303 -15.12 18.55 0.63
C ALA A 303 -14.90 17.61 -0.57
N GLY A 304 -15.80 16.66 -0.82
CA GLY A 304 -15.74 15.78 -1.99
C GLY A 304 -15.25 14.36 -1.70
N PHE A 305 -14.98 14.02 -0.45
CA PHE A 305 -14.64 12.63 -0.11
C PHE A 305 -15.77 11.67 -0.45
N ARG A 306 -15.40 10.50 -0.96
CA ARG A 306 -16.32 9.43 -1.36
C ARG A 306 -16.13 8.19 -0.50
N LEU A 307 -14.92 7.69 -0.43
CA LEU A 307 -14.58 6.42 0.20
C LEU A 307 -13.54 6.61 1.29
N VAL A 308 -13.76 5.94 2.42
CA VAL A 308 -12.78 5.87 3.51
C VAL A 308 -12.50 4.40 3.82
N LEU A 309 -11.22 4.02 3.77
CA LEU A 309 -10.74 2.68 4.06
C LEU A 309 -10.26 2.61 5.51
N PHE A 310 -10.81 1.66 6.28
CA PHE A 310 -10.47 1.47 7.67
C PHE A 310 -9.97 0.05 7.94
N GLY A 311 -8.86 -0.04 8.68
CA GLY A 311 -8.41 -1.29 9.26
C GLY A 311 -9.15 -1.61 10.56
N VAL A 312 -9.96 -2.67 10.56
CA VAL A 312 -10.62 -3.24 11.76
C VAL A 312 -9.73 -4.30 12.38
N GLU A 313 -9.28 -5.22 11.57
CA GLU A 313 -8.45 -6.41 11.78
C GLU A 313 -9.21 -7.52 12.54
N SER A 314 -9.67 -7.29 13.76
CA SER A 314 -10.38 -8.28 14.58
C SER A 314 -11.53 -7.66 15.37
N ALA A 315 -12.51 -8.47 15.78
CA ALA A 315 -13.56 -8.11 16.72
C ALA A 315 -13.19 -8.41 18.17
N ASN A 316 -11.98 -8.88 18.42
CA ASN A 316 -11.55 -9.27 19.76
C ASN A 316 -10.61 -8.21 20.33
N GLN A 317 -10.96 -7.66 21.50
CA GLN A 317 -10.19 -6.57 22.11
C GLN A 317 -8.75 -7.01 22.42
N GLU A 318 -8.55 -8.23 22.89
CA GLU A 318 -7.21 -8.78 23.14
C GLU A 318 -6.34 -8.73 21.88
N THR A 319 -6.88 -9.10 20.73
CA THR A 319 -6.16 -9.04 19.45
C THR A 319 -5.83 -7.60 19.05
N LEU A 320 -6.77 -6.67 19.22
CA LEU A 320 -6.54 -5.25 18.96
C LEU A 320 -5.44 -4.67 19.87
N ASP A 321 -5.41 -5.11 21.13
CA ASP A 321 -4.41 -4.69 22.11
C ASP A 321 -3.03 -5.27 21.80
N ARG A 322 -2.92 -6.57 21.47
CA ARG A 322 -1.68 -7.21 21.00
C ARG A 322 -1.13 -6.56 19.74
N PHE A 323 -2.01 -6.13 18.86
CA PHE A 323 -1.64 -5.37 17.67
C PHE A 323 -1.30 -3.90 17.95
N CYS A 324 -1.37 -3.46 19.20
CA CYS A 324 -1.16 -2.07 19.60
C CYS A 324 -2.03 -1.09 18.81
N LYS A 325 -3.23 -1.50 18.40
CA LYS A 325 -4.11 -0.64 17.59
C LYS A 325 -4.66 0.54 18.38
N LYS A 326 -4.73 0.46 19.70
CA LYS A 326 -5.34 1.50 20.54
C LYS A 326 -6.73 1.90 20.01
N LEU A 327 -7.57 0.92 19.82
CA LEU A 327 -8.91 0.99 19.23
C LEU A 327 -9.81 -0.01 19.95
N THR A 328 -11.05 0.37 20.22
CA THR A 328 -12.06 -0.55 20.73
C THR A 328 -13.00 -1.00 19.61
N VAL A 329 -13.67 -2.13 19.81
CA VAL A 329 -14.71 -2.60 18.89
C VAL A 329 -15.86 -1.58 18.80
N ALA A 330 -16.17 -0.89 19.90
CA ALA A 330 -17.17 0.18 19.92
C ALA A 330 -16.77 1.37 19.03
N ASP A 331 -15.48 1.76 19.01
CA ASP A 331 -14.99 2.81 18.11
C ASP A 331 -15.16 2.42 16.62
N VAL A 332 -15.01 1.13 16.31
CA VAL A 332 -15.23 0.63 14.94
C VAL A 332 -16.70 0.77 14.55
N GLU A 333 -17.61 0.31 15.39
CA GLU A 333 -19.05 0.37 15.09
C GLU A 333 -19.54 1.81 15.00
N GLN A 334 -19.15 2.64 15.94
CA GLN A 334 -19.52 4.04 15.97
C GLN A 334 -18.94 4.82 14.79
N GLY A 335 -17.65 4.65 14.50
CA GLY A 335 -16.99 5.36 13.40
C GLY A 335 -17.54 4.95 12.03
N ALA A 336 -17.81 3.64 11.81
CA ALA A 336 -18.45 3.15 10.59
C ALA A 336 -19.87 3.71 10.43
N ALA A 337 -20.65 3.77 11.51
CA ALA A 337 -21.99 4.39 11.51
C ALA A 337 -21.92 5.87 11.18
N TRP A 338 -21.05 6.65 11.81
CA TRP A 338 -20.88 8.08 11.56
C TRP A 338 -20.44 8.38 10.13
N ALA A 339 -19.42 7.65 9.63
CA ALA A 339 -18.95 7.82 8.24
C ALA A 339 -20.09 7.56 7.24
N THR A 340 -20.87 6.51 7.46
CA THR A 340 -22.01 6.15 6.63
C THR A 340 -23.15 7.17 6.74
N GLN A 341 -23.45 7.66 7.95
CA GLN A 341 -24.44 8.71 8.20
C GLN A 341 -24.07 10.02 7.50
N ALA A 342 -22.78 10.32 7.42
CA ALA A 342 -22.28 11.47 6.67
C ALA A 342 -22.34 11.29 5.14
N GLY A 343 -22.70 10.10 4.65
CA GLY A 343 -22.83 9.79 3.23
C GLY A 343 -21.51 9.34 2.56
N LEU A 344 -20.53 8.90 3.35
CA LEU A 344 -19.30 8.29 2.85
C LEU A 344 -19.50 6.80 2.60
N ASP A 345 -18.81 6.27 1.60
CA ASP A 345 -18.61 4.84 1.46
C ASP A 345 -17.52 4.37 2.44
N VAL A 346 -17.76 3.24 3.07
CA VAL A 346 -16.82 2.65 4.03
C VAL A 346 -16.30 1.33 3.48
N HIS A 347 -14.98 1.21 3.36
CA HIS A 347 -14.29 -0.05 3.13
C HIS A 347 -13.65 -0.53 4.43
N LEU A 348 -13.84 -1.80 4.76
CA LEU A 348 -13.30 -2.39 5.99
C LEU A 348 -12.32 -3.51 5.67
N THR A 349 -11.19 -3.54 6.38
CA THR A 349 -10.26 -4.65 6.28
C THR A 349 -10.27 -5.47 7.57
N PHE A 350 -10.23 -6.80 7.43
CA PHE A 350 -10.17 -7.77 8.51
C PHE A 350 -8.98 -8.70 8.28
N MET A 351 -8.36 -9.13 9.37
CA MET A 351 -7.27 -10.09 9.37
C MET A 351 -7.68 -11.35 10.12
N PHE A 352 -7.26 -12.49 9.63
CA PHE A 352 -7.53 -13.81 10.22
C PHE A 352 -6.24 -14.63 10.30
N GLY A 353 -6.24 -15.66 11.14
CA GLY A 353 -5.07 -16.53 11.28
C GLY A 353 -4.06 -16.00 12.28
N HIS A 354 -4.54 -15.47 13.39
CA HIS A 354 -3.71 -15.09 14.54
C HIS A 354 -3.41 -16.34 15.39
N ALA A 355 -2.18 -16.47 15.89
CA ALA A 355 -1.74 -17.63 16.66
C ALA A 355 -2.58 -17.88 17.95
N TRP A 356 -3.20 -16.83 18.47
CA TRP A 356 -3.95 -16.82 19.73
C TRP A 356 -5.47 -16.82 19.57
N GLU A 357 -5.98 -16.77 18.33
CA GLU A 357 -7.42 -16.82 18.07
C GLU A 357 -7.88 -18.25 17.76
N GLY A 358 -8.86 -18.71 18.50
CA GLY A 358 -9.57 -19.95 18.27
C GLY A 358 -10.92 -19.74 17.54
N PRO A 359 -11.76 -20.79 17.45
CA PRO A 359 -13.04 -20.73 16.76
C PRO A 359 -13.99 -19.65 17.29
N ALA A 360 -13.96 -19.35 18.59
CA ALA A 360 -14.84 -18.36 19.21
C ALA A 360 -14.46 -16.92 18.78
N GLU A 361 -13.17 -16.61 18.81
CA GLU A 361 -12.64 -15.31 18.41
C GLU A 361 -12.82 -15.06 16.90
N ILE A 362 -12.57 -16.09 16.10
CA ILE A 362 -12.82 -16.06 14.65
C ILE A 362 -14.31 -15.79 14.39
N GLU A 363 -15.21 -16.46 15.11
CA GLU A 363 -16.65 -16.26 14.98
C GLU A 363 -17.09 -14.85 15.40
N ASN A 364 -16.47 -14.25 16.43
CA ASN A 364 -16.73 -12.86 16.82
C ASN A 364 -16.44 -11.92 15.65
N THR A 365 -15.30 -12.11 14.97
CA THR A 365 -14.89 -11.28 13.82
C THR A 365 -15.82 -11.48 12.62
N VAL A 366 -16.24 -12.71 12.33
CA VAL A 366 -17.24 -13.00 11.29
C VAL A 366 -18.57 -12.32 11.59
N ARG A 367 -19.04 -12.39 12.84
CA ARG A 367 -20.31 -11.75 13.27
C ARG A 367 -20.24 -10.24 13.15
N LEU A 368 -19.15 -9.61 13.58
CA LEU A 368 -18.98 -8.15 13.46
C LEU A 368 -19.02 -7.72 11.99
N ALA A 369 -18.23 -8.37 11.12
CA ALA A 369 -18.18 -8.03 9.70
C ALA A 369 -19.56 -8.14 9.03
N ARG A 370 -20.28 -9.25 9.32
CA ARG A 370 -21.63 -9.46 8.77
C ARG A 370 -22.66 -8.48 9.33
N ARG A 371 -22.55 -8.08 10.60
CA ARG A 371 -23.42 -7.07 11.22
C ARG A 371 -23.19 -5.70 10.59
N LEU A 372 -21.94 -5.28 10.38
CA LEU A 372 -21.60 -4.01 9.72
C LEU A 372 -22.14 -3.96 8.29
N LEU A 373 -22.06 -5.05 7.53
CA LEU A 373 -22.68 -5.19 6.20
C LEU A 373 -24.21 -5.07 6.28
N ALA A 374 -24.84 -5.83 7.17
CA ALA A 374 -26.30 -5.86 7.31
C ALA A 374 -26.90 -4.52 7.76
N ASN A 375 -26.13 -3.73 8.52
CA ASN A 375 -26.53 -2.38 8.94
C ASN A 375 -26.21 -1.31 7.89
N GLY A 376 -25.57 -1.66 6.76
CA GLY A 376 -25.13 -0.72 5.73
C GLY A 376 -23.95 0.14 6.15
N HIS A 377 -23.22 -0.22 7.20
CA HIS A 377 -22.05 0.49 7.70
C HIS A 377 -20.75 0.08 6.97
N ALA A 378 -20.84 -0.83 6.02
CA ALA A 378 -19.76 -1.18 5.10
C ALA A 378 -20.31 -1.25 3.67
N ALA A 379 -19.65 -0.57 2.75
CA ALA A 379 -19.95 -0.65 1.31
C ALA A 379 -19.17 -1.81 0.66
N THR A 380 -17.94 -2.01 1.10
CA THR A 380 -17.03 -3.09 0.68
C THR A 380 -16.20 -3.55 1.87
N LEU A 381 -15.64 -4.74 1.77
CA LEU A 381 -14.67 -5.24 2.75
C LEU A 381 -13.63 -6.14 2.10
N GLN A 382 -12.51 -6.31 2.79
CA GLN A 382 -11.45 -7.24 2.42
C GLN A 382 -11.04 -8.04 3.65
N CYS A 383 -10.83 -9.34 3.45
CA CYS A 383 -10.27 -10.23 4.46
C CYS A 383 -8.92 -10.75 3.98
N THR A 384 -7.94 -10.77 4.87
CA THR A 384 -6.59 -11.28 4.58
C THR A 384 -6.14 -12.24 5.67
N LEU A 385 -5.22 -13.13 5.33
CA LEU A 385 -4.48 -13.90 6.32
C LEU A 385 -3.39 -13.03 6.93
N THR A 386 -3.13 -13.24 8.22
CA THR A 386 -2.05 -12.55 8.91
C THR A 386 -0.71 -13.04 8.40
N VAL A 387 0.07 -12.11 7.87
CA VAL A 387 1.46 -12.37 7.45
C VAL A 387 2.39 -11.49 8.30
N PRO A 388 3.19 -12.11 9.16
CA PRO A 388 4.21 -11.39 9.94
C PRO A 388 5.40 -11.05 9.04
N TYR A 389 5.41 -9.84 8.48
CA TYR A 389 6.48 -9.40 7.60
C TYR A 389 7.77 -9.10 8.36
N PRO A 390 8.95 -9.39 7.78
CA PRO A 390 10.25 -9.03 8.36
C PRO A 390 10.31 -7.58 8.84
N GLY A 391 11.03 -7.33 9.92
CA GLY A 391 11.17 -6.00 10.54
C GLY A 391 10.04 -5.61 11.48
N THR A 392 8.86 -6.27 11.41
CA THR A 392 7.74 -5.98 12.30
C THR A 392 7.95 -6.60 13.69
N PRO A 393 7.38 -5.98 14.75
CA PRO A 393 7.38 -6.60 16.08
C PRO A 393 6.77 -8.00 16.08
N LEU A 394 5.65 -8.20 15.38
CA LEU A 394 4.97 -9.49 15.28
C LEU A 394 5.88 -10.57 14.66
N PHE A 395 6.65 -10.24 13.62
CA PHE A 395 7.60 -11.18 13.03
C PHE A 395 8.69 -11.60 14.03
N ARG A 396 9.26 -10.64 14.77
CA ARG A 396 10.29 -10.92 15.77
C ARG A 396 9.75 -11.80 16.91
N GLU A 397 8.56 -11.49 17.39
CA GLU A 397 7.87 -12.28 18.43
C GLU A 397 7.65 -13.72 17.97
N LEU A 398 6.99 -13.92 16.84
CA LEU A 398 6.65 -15.25 16.33
C LEU A 398 7.92 -16.04 15.94
N LYS A 399 8.93 -15.39 15.37
CA LYS A 399 10.21 -16.06 15.09
C LYS A 399 10.91 -16.56 16.35
N ALA A 400 10.91 -15.76 17.43
CA ALA A 400 11.51 -16.13 18.72
C ALA A 400 10.77 -17.28 19.41
N GLN A 401 9.46 -17.41 19.15
CA GLN A 401 8.59 -18.45 19.74
C GLN A 401 8.43 -19.67 18.84
N ASP A 402 9.20 -19.81 17.78
CA ASP A 402 8.99 -20.84 16.73
C ASP A 402 7.54 -20.84 16.18
N GLY A 403 6.90 -19.68 16.16
CA GLY A 403 5.51 -19.50 15.76
C GLY A 403 5.28 -19.33 14.25
N LEU A 404 6.34 -19.37 13.44
CA LEU A 404 6.25 -19.26 11.97
C LEU A 404 6.17 -20.68 11.36
N THR A 405 5.38 -20.80 10.28
CA THR A 405 5.29 -22.05 9.51
C THR A 405 6.45 -22.21 8.52
N THR A 406 7.01 -21.09 8.06
CA THR A 406 8.07 -21.05 7.06
C THR A 406 8.86 -19.75 7.14
N LEU A 407 10.10 -19.78 6.63
CA LEU A 407 10.93 -18.61 6.32
C LEU A 407 11.18 -18.49 4.80
N ASP A 408 10.43 -19.24 3.99
CA ASP A 408 10.46 -19.08 2.54
C ASP A 408 9.67 -17.82 2.15
N TRP A 409 10.38 -16.78 1.72
CA TRP A 409 9.78 -15.50 1.37
C TRP A 409 8.77 -15.59 0.24
N ASP A 410 8.89 -16.54 -0.68
CA ASP A 410 7.93 -16.74 -1.79
C ASP A 410 6.52 -17.12 -1.31
N GLU A 411 6.38 -17.53 -0.03
CA GLU A 411 5.11 -17.90 0.60
C GLU A 411 4.40 -16.75 1.32
N TYR A 412 5.06 -15.59 1.51
CA TYR A 412 4.53 -14.44 2.25
C TYR A 412 3.50 -13.60 1.49
N ASP A 413 2.78 -14.21 0.55
CA ASP A 413 1.85 -13.58 -0.39
C ASP A 413 0.37 -13.58 0.06
N GLN A 414 0.10 -13.84 1.32
CA GLN A 414 -1.23 -13.86 1.96
C GLN A 414 -2.17 -14.99 1.49
N ARG A 415 -1.69 -15.97 0.73
CA ARG A 415 -2.51 -17.10 0.26
C ARG A 415 -2.58 -18.25 1.26
N ARG A 416 -1.62 -18.33 2.15
CA ARG A 416 -1.55 -19.36 3.20
C ARG A 416 -1.18 -18.73 4.55
N ALA A 417 -1.48 -19.45 5.62
CA ALA A 417 -1.08 -19.04 6.95
C ALA A 417 0.43 -19.19 7.15
N ILE A 418 1.12 -18.08 7.39
CA ILE A 418 2.55 -18.05 7.74
C ILE A 418 2.75 -18.17 9.26
N THR A 419 1.69 -17.96 10.01
CA THR A 419 1.66 -18.12 11.47
C THR A 419 1.15 -19.51 11.81
N LYS A 420 1.80 -20.21 12.74
CA LYS A 420 1.25 -21.42 13.35
C LYS A 420 -0.01 -21.05 14.13
N THR A 421 -1.12 -21.67 13.79
CA THR A 421 -2.44 -21.41 14.41
C THR A 421 -2.92 -22.66 15.15
N PRO A 422 -2.43 -22.91 16.38
CA PRO A 422 -2.68 -24.16 17.09
C PRO A 422 -4.15 -24.35 17.47
N LEU A 423 -4.93 -23.26 17.54
CA LEU A 423 -6.33 -23.26 17.98
C LEU A 423 -7.34 -23.38 16.84
N ALA A 424 -6.90 -23.18 15.58
CA ALA A 424 -7.76 -23.27 14.41
C ALA A 424 -6.94 -23.69 13.19
N SER A 425 -7.46 -24.59 12.39
CA SER A 425 -6.84 -25.01 11.14
C SER A 425 -6.98 -23.94 10.06
N GLU A 426 -6.06 -23.95 9.09
CA GLU A 426 -6.14 -23.03 7.93
C GLU A 426 -7.47 -23.20 7.15
N ALA A 427 -7.99 -24.42 7.08
CA ALA A 427 -9.28 -24.71 6.42
C ALA A 427 -10.45 -24.02 7.15
N GLU A 428 -10.48 -24.06 8.48
CA GLU A 428 -11.49 -23.35 9.29
C GLU A 428 -11.38 -21.84 9.13
N ILE A 429 -10.16 -21.28 9.11
CA ILE A 429 -9.91 -19.87 8.90
C ILE A 429 -10.39 -19.44 7.51
N LYS A 430 -10.04 -20.18 6.44
CA LYS A 430 -10.51 -19.92 5.09
C LYS A 430 -12.04 -20.05 4.98
N CYS A 431 -12.63 -21.01 5.69
CA CYS A 431 -14.09 -21.14 5.78
C CYS A 431 -14.74 -19.91 6.43
N ALA A 432 -14.15 -19.39 7.50
CA ALA A 432 -14.62 -18.16 8.16
C ALA A 432 -14.56 -16.95 7.23
N ILE A 433 -13.47 -16.78 6.49
CA ILE A 433 -13.34 -15.73 5.48
C ILE A 433 -14.44 -15.84 4.41
N ARG A 434 -14.70 -17.04 3.87
CA ARG A 434 -15.82 -17.27 2.93
C ARG A 434 -17.17 -16.88 3.53
N ARG A 435 -17.39 -17.15 4.83
CA ARG A 435 -18.63 -16.76 5.53
C ARG A 435 -18.77 -15.25 5.67
N VAL A 436 -17.67 -14.50 5.83
CA VAL A 436 -17.71 -13.03 5.80
C VAL A 436 -18.18 -12.56 4.44
N TYR A 437 -17.58 -13.03 3.33
CA TYR A 437 -17.99 -12.63 1.97
C TYR A 437 -19.43 -13.01 1.64
N ARG A 438 -19.93 -14.16 2.12
CA ARG A 438 -21.35 -14.51 2.02
C ARG A 438 -22.26 -13.52 2.75
N GLY A 439 -21.71 -12.71 3.67
CA GLY A 439 -22.42 -11.62 4.32
C GLY A 439 -23.00 -10.59 3.35
N PHE A 440 -22.38 -10.39 2.18
CA PHE A 440 -22.94 -9.52 1.13
C PHE A 440 -24.26 -10.02 0.57
N LEU A 441 -24.55 -11.32 0.64
CA LEU A 441 -25.78 -11.92 0.14
C LEU A 441 -26.96 -11.83 1.14
N GLN A 442 -26.75 -11.27 2.33
CA GLN A 442 -27.82 -11.04 3.29
C GLN A 442 -28.84 -10.03 2.70
N PRO A 443 -30.16 -10.25 2.84
CA PRO A 443 -31.17 -9.36 2.24
C PRO A 443 -31.02 -7.90 2.65
N ARG A 444 -30.68 -7.62 3.92
CA ARG A 444 -30.42 -6.27 4.42
C ARG A 444 -29.18 -5.64 3.77
N ALA A 445 -28.09 -6.39 3.65
CA ALA A 445 -26.88 -5.91 3.00
C ALA A 445 -27.12 -5.59 1.51
N LEU A 446 -27.81 -6.48 0.81
CA LEU A 446 -28.23 -6.27 -0.59
C LEU A 446 -29.10 -5.03 -0.74
N TRP A 447 -30.05 -4.83 0.18
CA TRP A 447 -30.90 -3.64 0.17
C TRP A 447 -30.11 -2.34 0.34
N HIS A 448 -29.16 -2.30 1.27
CA HIS A 448 -28.28 -1.13 1.46
C HIS A 448 -27.39 -0.88 0.25
N LEU A 449 -26.82 -1.92 -0.33
CA LEU A 449 -26.01 -1.82 -1.55
C LEU A 449 -26.85 -1.33 -2.74
N PHE A 450 -28.05 -1.88 -2.93
CA PHE A 450 -28.97 -1.45 -3.97
C PHE A 450 -29.36 0.02 -3.81
N ARG A 451 -29.86 0.41 -2.64
CA ARG A 451 -30.29 1.78 -2.35
C ARG A 451 -29.17 2.82 -2.56
N ARG A 452 -27.91 2.45 -2.21
CA ARG A 452 -26.76 3.31 -2.33
C ARG A 452 -26.25 3.47 -3.76
N ASN A 453 -26.50 2.48 -4.61
CA ASN A 453 -25.97 2.42 -5.97
C ASN A 453 -27.08 2.32 -7.04
N LEU A 454 -28.28 2.79 -6.75
CA LEU A 454 -29.50 2.61 -7.56
C LEU A 454 -29.31 2.92 -9.05
N PHE A 455 -28.45 3.90 -9.36
CA PHE A 455 -28.18 4.34 -10.74
C PHE A 455 -26.76 4.01 -11.23
N ASP A 456 -25.96 3.25 -10.47
CA ASP A 456 -24.58 2.87 -10.86
C ASP A 456 -24.54 1.43 -11.41
N VAL A 457 -24.91 1.28 -12.69
CA VAL A 457 -24.84 -0.03 -13.40
C VAL A 457 -23.42 -0.62 -13.35
N GLY A 458 -22.38 0.23 -13.42
CA GLY A 458 -21.00 -0.18 -13.32
C GLY A 458 -20.65 -0.80 -11.97
N PHE A 459 -21.29 -0.33 -10.88
CA PHE A 459 -21.14 -0.91 -9.55
C PHE A 459 -21.63 -2.37 -9.53
N TYR A 460 -22.80 -2.65 -10.07
CA TYR A 460 -23.35 -4.02 -10.09
C TYR A 460 -22.48 -4.96 -10.92
N TYR A 461 -22.00 -4.51 -12.07
CA TYR A 461 -21.10 -5.29 -12.91
C TYR A 461 -19.77 -5.58 -12.19
N ARG A 462 -19.16 -4.57 -11.54
CA ARG A 462 -17.94 -4.75 -10.74
C ARG A 462 -18.18 -5.63 -9.51
N GLY A 463 -19.30 -5.47 -8.81
CA GLY A 463 -19.66 -6.22 -7.62
C GLY A 463 -19.86 -7.70 -7.88
N VAL A 464 -20.57 -8.04 -8.94
CA VAL A 464 -20.73 -9.45 -9.38
C VAL A 464 -19.37 -10.06 -9.74
N ARG A 465 -18.55 -9.32 -10.50
CA ARG A 465 -17.18 -9.75 -10.85
C ARG A 465 -16.28 -9.95 -9.63
N TYR A 466 -16.40 -9.07 -8.63
CA TYR A 466 -15.62 -9.12 -7.39
C TYR A 466 -16.01 -10.34 -6.54
N LEU A 467 -17.31 -10.55 -6.35
CA LEU A 467 -17.84 -11.70 -5.60
C LEU A 467 -17.42 -13.03 -6.22
N PHE A 468 -17.55 -13.17 -7.54
CA PHE A 468 -17.12 -14.40 -8.23
C PHE A 468 -15.60 -14.60 -8.18
N GLY A 469 -14.79 -13.54 -8.34
CA GLY A 469 -13.33 -13.62 -8.24
C GLY A 469 -12.87 -14.06 -6.86
N HIS A 470 -13.37 -13.45 -5.80
CA HIS A 470 -12.96 -13.74 -4.41
C HIS A 470 -13.50 -15.09 -3.89
N LEU A 471 -14.66 -15.52 -4.36
CA LEU A 471 -15.15 -16.87 -4.05
C LEU A 471 -14.28 -17.94 -4.72
N MET A 472 -13.70 -17.66 -5.87
CA MET A 472 -12.77 -18.54 -6.59
C MET A 472 -11.35 -18.51 -6.01
N ASP A 473 -10.83 -17.33 -5.62
CA ASP A 473 -9.47 -17.18 -5.06
C ASP A 473 -9.29 -17.89 -3.71
N PHE A 474 -10.38 -18.12 -2.97
CA PHE A 474 -10.37 -18.90 -1.71
C PHE A 474 -10.93 -20.31 -1.86
N SER A 475 -11.27 -20.77 -3.06
CA SER A 475 -11.76 -22.14 -3.32
C SER A 475 -10.65 -23.09 -3.76
N SER A 476 -9.49 -22.58 -4.10
CA SER A 476 -8.24 -23.30 -4.35
C SER A 476 -7.30 -23.11 -3.14
#